data_af11b60dc79e675d7bed00732e0fed51
#
_entry.id   af11b60dc79e675d7bed00732e0fed51
#
_cell.length_a   1.000
_cell.length_b   1.000
_cell.length_c   1.000
_cell.angle_alpha   90.00
_cell.angle_beta   90.00
_cell.angle_gamma   90.00
#
_symmetry.space_group_name_H-M   'P 1'
#
loop_
_entity.id
_entity.type
_entity.pdbx_description
1 polymer ?
#
loop_
_entity_poly.entity_id
_entity_poly.type
_entity_poly.pdbx_seq_one_letter_code
_entity_poly.pdbx_strand_id
1 'polypeptide(L)'
;VWTMLQGIAGKHASGFKLAINLMIAFLPAAILGFLFHDMIVNLLFHPTPVVIALGVGGIVMLFAARWQRSAFHEGDDANSFIDIEHLTWKRALIIGLLQCIAMWPGTSRSMMTIVGGMAVGLKPKHAAEFSFLLGLPTL
;
A
#
# COMPACT_ATOMS: atom_id res chain seq x y z
N VAL A 1 4.00 -11.50 9.90
CA VAL A 1 4.63 -10.93 11.12
C VAL A 1 5.69 -11.89 11.67
N TRP A 2 5.36 -13.17 11.90
CA TRP A 2 6.31 -14.14 12.47
C TRP A 2 7.55 -14.35 11.58
N THR A 3 7.35 -14.49 10.27
CA THR A 3 8.44 -14.60 9.29
C THR A 3 9.29 -13.34 9.18
N MET A 4 8.71 -12.17 9.42
CA MET A 4 9.46 -10.91 9.48
C MET A 4 10.35 -10.84 10.73
N LEU A 5 9.81 -11.22 11.87
CA LEU A 5 10.58 -11.28 13.12
C LEU A 5 11.73 -12.27 13.01
N GLN A 6 11.52 -13.41 12.35
CA GLN A 6 12.56 -14.38 12.07
C GLN A 6 13.59 -13.87 11.04
N GLY A 7 13.17 -13.01 10.10
CA GLY A 7 14.06 -12.37 9.13
C GLY A 7 14.97 -11.31 9.78
N ILE A 8 14.42 -10.51 10.68
CA ILE A 8 15.17 -9.53 11.48
C ILE A 8 16.18 -10.26 12.40
N ALA A 9 15.83 -11.45 12.88
CA ALA A 9 16.73 -12.31 13.66
C ALA A 9 17.81 -13.03 12.81
N GLY A 10 17.94 -12.72 11.51
CA GLY A 10 18.97 -13.26 10.63
C GLY A 10 18.72 -14.68 10.12
N LYS A 11 17.55 -15.25 10.35
CA LYS A 11 17.23 -16.63 9.97
C LYS A 11 16.70 -16.81 8.54
N HIS A 12 16.16 -15.74 7.94
CA HIS A 12 15.66 -15.76 6.55
C HIS A 12 15.96 -14.46 5.82
N ALA A 13 16.69 -14.54 4.71
CA ALA A 13 17.03 -13.40 3.86
C ALA A 13 15.79 -12.73 3.24
N SER A 14 14.73 -13.49 2.96
CA SER A 14 13.46 -12.99 2.43
C SER A 14 12.73 -12.07 3.41
N GLY A 15 12.72 -12.40 4.70
CA GLY A 15 12.10 -11.58 5.73
C GLY A 15 12.81 -10.24 5.94
N PHE A 16 14.13 -10.22 5.86
CA PHE A 16 14.91 -8.99 5.94
C PHE A 16 14.66 -8.06 4.74
N LYS A 17 14.62 -8.64 3.53
CA LYS A 17 14.28 -7.89 2.31
C LYS A 17 12.87 -7.29 2.37
N LEU A 18 11.92 -8.04 2.89
CA LEU A 18 10.56 -7.56 3.10
C LEU A 18 10.52 -6.40 4.11
N ALA A 19 11.25 -6.48 5.20
CA ALA A 19 11.35 -5.40 6.19
C ALA A 19 11.94 -4.12 5.58
N ILE A 20 12.99 -4.24 4.76
CA ILE A 20 13.57 -3.08 4.04
C ILE A 20 12.55 -2.47 3.09
N ASN A 21 11.85 -3.28 2.30
CA ASN A 21 10.83 -2.82 1.37
C ASN A 21 9.66 -2.11 2.10
N LEU A 22 9.29 -2.60 3.27
CA LEU A 22 8.31 -1.95 4.12
C LEU A 22 8.79 -0.58 4.61
N MET A 23 10.03 -0.47 5.04
CA MET A 23 10.62 0.80 5.45
C MET A 23 10.69 1.78 4.28
N ILE A 24 11.08 1.33 3.09
CA ILE A 24 11.11 2.14 1.88
C ILE A 24 9.70 2.64 1.51
N ALA A 25 8.69 1.79 1.60
CA ALA A 25 7.31 2.18 1.34
C ALA A 25 6.74 3.12 2.41
N PHE A 26 7.19 3.01 3.65
CA PHE A 26 6.78 3.88 4.75
C PHE A 26 7.41 5.28 4.67
N LEU A 27 8.66 5.39 4.23
CA LEU A 27 9.43 6.63 4.24
C LEU A 27 8.75 7.82 3.54
N PRO A 28 8.22 7.72 2.29
CA PRO A 28 7.59 8.84 1.63
C PRO A 28 6.42 9.43 2.43
N ALA A 29 5.56 8.57 2.94
CA ALA A 29 4.42 8.98 3.75
C ALA A 29 4.84 9.60 5.09
N ALA A 30 5.88 9.08 5.72
CA ALA A 30 6.42 9.62 6.97
C ALA A 30 7.03 11.01 6.76
N ILE A 31 7.82 11.20 5.71
CA ILE A 31 8.45 12.48 5.38
C ILE A 31 7.39 13.52 5.05
N LEU A 32 6.46 13.22 4.15
CA LEU A 32 5.41 14.14 3.75
C LEU A 32 4.43 14.42 4.90
N GLY A 33 4.09 13.41 5.68
CA GLY A 33 3.25 13.56 6.85
C GLY A 33 3.85 14.49 7.90
N PHE A 34 5.16 14.38 8.13
CA PHE A 34 5.86 15.26 9.07
C PHE A 34 6.00 16.70 8.55
N LEU A 35 6.39 16.87 7.27
CA LEU A 35 6.61 18.18 6.68
C LEU A 35 5.31 18.99 6.49
N PHE A 36 4.24 18.32 6.13
CA PHE A 36 2.95 18.96 5.79
C PHE A 36 1.85 18.71 6.82
N HIS A 37 2.21 18.29 8.03
CA HIS A 37 1.25 17.94 9.08
C HIS A 37 0.24 19.07 9.32
N ASP A 38 0.71 20.27 9.58
CA ASP A 38 -0.15 21.42 9.90
C ASP A 38 -1.03 21.81 8.72
N MET A 39 -0.48 21.77 7.50
CA MET A 39 -1.23 22.07 6.28
C MET A 39 -2.31 21.02 6.01
N ILE A 40 -2.00 19.74 6.20
CA ILE A 40 -2.95 18.64 6.05
C ILE A 40 -4.09 18.77 7.07
N VAL A 41 -3.75 19.00 8.33
CA VAL A 41 -4.75 19.15 9.41
C VAL A 41 -5.63 20.36 9.14
N ASN A 42 -5.05 21.52 8.85
CA ASN A 42 -5.81 22.76 8.68
C ASN A 42 -6.65 22.81 7.40
N LEU A 43 -6.19 22.16 6.33
CA LEU A 43 -6.83 22.24 5.01
C LEU A 43 -7.79 21.08 4.76
N LEU A 44 -7.42 19.87 5.16
CA LEU A 44 -8.10 18.65 4.77
C LEU A 44 -9.01 18.06 5.85
N PHE A 45 -8.84 18.43 7.12
CA PHE A 45 -9.67 17.94 8.24
C PHE A 45 -10.97 18.73 8.38
N HIS A 46 -11.59 19.08 7.28
CA HIS A 46 -12.93 19.66 7.22
C HIS A 46 -13.93 18.64 6.65
N PRO A 47 -15.24 18.76 6.99
CA PRO A 47 -16.25 17.80 6.51
C PRO A 47 -16.31 17.68 4.99
N THR A 48 -16.19 18.78 4.27
CA THR A 48 -16.29 18.81 2.79
C THR A 48 -15.18 18.02 2.09
N PRO A 49 -13.87 18.24 2.38
CA PRO A 49 -12.80 17.43 1.80
C PRO A 49 -12.91 15.94 2.12
N VAL A 50 -13.35 15.59 3.33
CA VAL A 50 -13.53 14.20 3.77
C VAL A 50 -14.64 13.51 2.97
N VAL A 51 -15.77 14.17 2.77
CA VAL A 51 -16.89 13.63 1.97
C VAL A 51 -16.49 13.44 0.52
N ILE A 52 -15.76 14.38 -0.07
CA ILE A 52 -15.24 14.27 -1.43
C ILE A 52 -14.27 13.09 -1.53
N ALA A 53 -13.37 12.95 -0.58
CA ALA A 53 -12.41 11.84 -0.55
C ALA A 53 -13.09 10.47 -0.43
N LEU A 54 -14.15 10.37 0.38
CA LEU A 54 -14.96 9.15 0.50
C LEU A 54 -15.65 8.80 -0.82
N GLY A 55 -16.24 9.78 -1.50
CA GLY A 55 -16.89 9.60 -2.80
C GLY A 55 -15.90 9.15 -3.87
N VAL A 56 -14.79 9.85 -4.00
CA VAL A 56 -13.71 9.51 -4.96
C VAL A 56 -13.11 8.14 -4.61
N GLY A 57 -12.85 7.87 -3.33
CA GLY A 57 -12.34 6.58 -2.87
C GLY A 57 -13.28 5.43 -3.21
N GLY A 58 -14.59 5.62 -3.04
CA GLY A 58 -15.60 4.64 -3.44
C GLY A 58 -15.58 4.34 -4.94
N ILE A 59 -15.48 5.38 -5.77
CA ILE A 59 -15.37 5.24 -7.23
C ILE A 59 -14.08 4.47 -7.60
N VAL A 60 -12.95 4.85 -7.02
CA VAL A 60 -11.66 4.17 -7.25
C VAL A 60 -11.76 2.69 -6.86
N MET A 61 -12.45 2.38 -5.75
CA MET A 61 -12.65 1.01 -5.31
C MET A 61 -13.48 0.19 -6.29
N LEU A 62 -14.54 0.78 -6.87
CA LEU A 62 -15.35 0.12 -7.90
C LEU A 62 -14.52 -0.17 -9.17
N PHE A 63 -13.70 0.79 -9.59
CA PHE A 63 -12.78 0.60 -10.72
C PHE A 63 -11.74 -0.48 -10.42
N ALA A 64 -11.13 -0.45 -9.25
CA ALA A 64 -10.16 -1.46 -8.83
C ALA A 64 -10.77 -2.86 -8.77
N ALA A 65 -11.99 -2.99 -8.25
CA ALA A 65 -12.72 -4.26 -8.21
C ALA A 65 -13.05 -4.80 -9.60
N ARG A 66 -13.43 -3.91 -10.53
CA ARG A 66 -13.66 -4.29 -11.93
C ARG A 66 -12.38 -4.70 -12.63
N TRP A 67 -11.32 -3.91 -12.44
CA TRP A 67 -10.01 -4.22 -12.99
C TRP A 67 -9.48 -5.55 -12.47
N GLN A 68 -9.62 -5.81 -11.18
CA GLN A 68 -9.28 -7.09 -10.58
C GLN A 68 -10.04 -8.24 -11.23
N ARG A 69 -11.35 -8.10 -11.44
CA ARG A 69 -12.16 -9.12 -12.11
C ARG A 69 -11.71 -9.37 -13.55
N SER A 70 -11.35 -8.33 -14.29
CA SER A 70 -10.85 -8.47 -15.66
C SER A 70 -9.44 -9.08 -15.69
N ALA A 71 -8.57 -8.67 -14.78
CA ALA A 71 -7.19 -9.16 -14.73
C ALA A 71 -7.07 -10.60 -14.21
N PHE A 72 -8.05 -11.05 -13.42
CA PHE A 72 -8.04 -12.38 -12.80
C PHE A 72 -9.08 -13.33 -13.40
N HIS A 73 -9.73 -12.97 -14.53
CA HIS A 73 -10.58 -13.88 -15.27
C HIS A 73 -9.74 -14.77 -16.15
N GLU A 74 -9.83 -16.07 -15.87
CA GLU A 74 -9.45 -17.21 -16.67
C GLU A 74 -7.97 -17.37 -17.05
N GLY A 75 -7.34 -18.30 -16.37
CA GLY A 75 -6.34 -19.20 -16.94
C GLY A 75 -5.00 -18.61 -17.33
N ASP A 76 -4.84 -17.31 -17.26
CA ASP A 76 -3.58 -16.67 -17.61
C ASP A 76 -2.66 -16.59 -16.37
N ASP A 77 -1.73 -17.52 -16.40
CA ASP A 77 -0.44 -17.50 -15.74
C ASP A 77 -0.37 -16.87 -14.34
N ALA A 78 -0.62 -17.73 -13.36
CA ALA A 78 -0.20 -17.47 -11.98
C ALA A 78 1.28 -17.01 -11.88
N ASN A 79 2.05 -17.16 -12.97
CA ASN A 79 3.43 -16.74 -13.11
C ASN A 79 3.62 -15.27 -13.47
N SER A 80 2.57 -14.55 -13.90
CA SER A 80 2.66 -13.12 -14.23
C SER A 80 2.65 -12.21 -13.00
N PHE A 81 2.20 -12.73 -11.86
CA PHE A 81 2.13 -11.99 -10.61
C PHE A 81 3.30 -12.30 -9.69
N ILE A 82 3.77 -11.27 -9.00
CA ILE A 82 4.89 -11.36 -8.10
C ILE A 82 4.42 -11.70 -6.70
N ASP A 83 5.16 -12.58 -6.03
CA ASP A 83 5.02 -12.82 -4.61
C ASP A 83 5.65 -11.68 -3.80
N ILE A 84 5.17 -11.48 -2.57
CA ILE A 84 5.66 -10.45 -1.66
C ILE A 84 7.18 -10.55 -1.42
N GLU A 85 7.72 -11.76 -1.48
CA GLU A 85 9.17 -12.02 -1.31
C GLU A 85 10.01 -11.52 -2.49
N HIS A 86 9.42 -11.41 -3.68
CA HIS A 86 10.06 -10.94 -4.90
C HIS A 86 9.83 -9.45 -5.18
N LEU A 87 9.22 -8.74 -4.24
CA LEU A 87 8.98 -7.31 -4.36
C LEU A 87 10.31 -6.55 -4.39
N THR A 88 10.51 -5.74 -5.43
CA THR A 88 11.69 -4.88 -5.54
C THR A 88 11.49 -3.57 -4.76
N TRP A 89 12.58 -2.96 -4.34
CA TRP A 89 12.55 -1.68 -3.62
C TRP A 89 11.88 -0.56 -4.42
N LYS A 90 12.03 -0.57 -5.76
CA LYS A 90 11.37 0.40 -6.65
C LYS A 90 9.85 0.28 -6.60
N ARG A 91 9.33 -0.95 -6.60
CA ARG A 91 7.90 -1.22 -6.47
C ARG A 91 7.37 -0.87 -5.09
N ALA A 92 8.13 -1.18 -4.05
CA ALA A 92 7.81 -0.75 -2.69
C ALA A 92 7.73 0.78 -2.58
N LEU A 93 8.63 1.50 -3.22
CA LEU A 93 8.60 2.96 -3.29
C LEU A 93 7.35 3.48 -3.99
N ILE A 94 6.94 2.87 -5.10
CA ILE A 94 5.69 3.23 -5.80
C ILE A 94 4.48 3.06 -4.89
N ILE A 95 4.39 1.95 -4.16
CA ILE A 95 3.33 1.73 -3.17
C ILE A 95 3.36 2.82 -2.10
N GLY A 96 4.54 3.19 -1.62
CA GLY A 96 4.71 4.26 -0.64
C GLY A 96 4.28 5.64 -1.16
N LEU A 97 4.56 5.95 -2.42
CA LEU A 97 4.10 7.19 -3.06
C LEU A 97 2.57 7.22 -3.19
N LEU A 98 1.96 6.10 -3.56
CA LEU A 98 0.50 5.99 -3.61
C LEU A 98 -0.12 6.08 -2.21
N GLN A 99 0.58 5.59 -1.19
CA GLN A 99 0.15 5.76 0.21
C GLN A 99 0.09 7.23 0.62
N CYS A 100 0.90 8.10 0.04
CA CYS A 100 0.86 9.54 0.33
C CYS A 100 -0.50 10.16 -0.03
N ILE A 101 -1.19 9.65 -1.05
CA ILE A 101 -2.56 10.06 -1.39
C ILE A 101 -3.52 9.74 -0.24
N ALA A 102 -3.25 8.67 0.49
CA ALA A 102 -4.07 8.23 1.62
C ALA A 102 -3.89 9.11 2.88
N MET A 103 -3.02 10.11 2.85
CA MET A 103 -2.95 11.14 3.91
C MET A 103 -4.16 12.09 3.86
N TRP A 104 -4.87 12.13 2.75
CA TRP A 104 -6.14 12.85 2.68
C TRP A 104 -7.18 12.14 3.55
N PRO A 105 -7.77 12.84 4.54
CA PRO A 105 -8.78 12.26 5.42
C PRO A 105 -10.00 11.79 4.63
N GLY A 106 -10.48 10.59 4.94
CA GLY A 106 -11.55 9.94 4.20
C GLY A 106 -11.07 8.98 3.11
N THR A 107 -9.81 9.06 2.69
CA THR A 107 -9.21 8.08 1.79
C THR A 107 -8.73 6.87 2.60
N SER A 108 -9.17 5.68 2.22
CA SER A 108 -8.72 4.45 2.87
C SER A 108 -7.27 4.15 2.53
N ARG A 109 -6.39 4.21 3.53
CA ARG A 109 -4.97 3.89 3.36
C ARG A 109 -4.75 2.47 2.87
N SER A 110 -5.44 1.51 3.47
CA SER A 110 -5.34 0.10 3.03
C SER A 110 -5.80 -0.07 1.59
N MET A 111 -6.84 0.63 1.17
CA MET A 111 -7.28 0.62 -0.23
C MET A 111 -6.16 1.10 -1.17
N MET A 112 -5.54 2.23 -0.87
CA MET A 112 -4.48 2.80 -1.71
C MET A 112 -3.25 1.90 -1.77
N THR A 113 -2.86 1.29 -0.67
CA THR A 113 -1.72 0.37 -0.63
C THR A 113 -2.02 -0.96 -1.31
N ILE A 114 -3.24 -1.49 -1.21
CA ILE A 114 -3.65 -2.70 -1.93
C ILE A 114 -3.72 -2.44 -3.42
N VAL A 115 -4.37 -1.35 -3.85
CA VAL A 115 -4.44 -0.97 -5.27
C VAL A 115 -3.04 -0.71 -5.83
N GLY A 116 -2.19 -0.02 -5.08
CA GLY A 116 -0.80 0.20 -5.43
C GLY A 116 0.00 -1.10 -5.56
N GLY A 117 -0.19 -2.03 -4.64
CA GLY A 117 0.42 -3.36 -4.69
C GLY A 117 -0.01 -4.13 -5.93
N MET A 118 -1.28 -4.14 -6.25
CA MET A 118 -1.79 -4.77 -7.47
C MET A 118 -1.28 -4.08 -8.75
N ALA A 119 -1.19 -2.77 -8.75
CA ALA A 119 -0.68 -1.99 -9.88
C ALA A 119 0.80 -2.30 -10.20
N VAL A 120 1.60 -2.62 -9.20
CA VAL A 120 3.00 -3.04 -9.39
C VAL A 120 3.16 -4.54 -9.65
N GLY A 121 2.07 -5.30 -9.73
CA GLY A 121 2.06 -6.71 -10.10
C GLY A 121 1.98 -7.70 -8.95
N LEU A 122 1.70 -7.27 -7.72
CA LEU A 122 1.43 -8.19 -6.61
C LEU A 122 0.08 -8.88 -6.78
N LYS A 123 0.00 -10.14 -6.36
CA LYS A 123 -1.28 -10.84 -6.19
C LYS A 123 -2.14 -10.08 -5.18
N PRO A 124 -3.47 -10.04 -5.32
CA PRO A 124 -4.35 -9.36 -4.36
C PRO A 124 -4.12 -9.76 -2.92
N LYS A 125 -3.92 -11.05 -2.67
CA LYS A 125 -3.59 -11.60 -1.35
C LYS A 125 -2.29 -10.98 -0.80
N HIS A 126 -1.24 -10.96 -1.60
CA HIS A 126 0.06 -10.41 -1.21
C HIS A 126 0.03 -8.89 -1.07
N ALA A 127 -0.75 -8.20 -1.89
CA ALA A 127 -0.99 -6.76 -1.76
C ALA A 127 -1.70 -6.43 -0.43
N ALA A 128 -2.69 -7.23 -0.04
CA ALA A 128 -3.37 -7.09 1.24
C ALA A 128 -2.44 -7.38 2.43
N GLU A 129 -1.62 -8.43 2.34
CA GLU A 129 -0.62 -8.76 3.36
C GLU A 129 0.40 -7.63 3.52
N PHE A 130 0.92 -7.09 2.42
CA PHE A 130 1.85 -5.96 2.44
C PHE A 130 1.21 -4.70 3.04
N SER A 131 -0.04 -4.42 2.68
CA SER A 131 -0.81 -3.30 3.24
C SER A 131 -0.99 -3.44 4.76
N PHE A 132 -1.28 -4.64 5.23
CA PHE A 132 -1.41 -4.94 6.65
C PHE A 132 -0.11 -4.73 7.41
N LEU A 133 0.99 -5.25 6.86
CA LEU A 133 2.33 -5.10 7.45
C LEU A 133 2.78 -3.64 7.45
N LEU A 134 2.49 -2.90 6.38
CA LEU A 134 2.76 -1.47 6.28
C LEU A 134 1.92 -0.64 7.26
N GLY A 135 0.78 -1.15 7.67
CA GLY A 135 -0.04 -0.58 8.72
C GLY A 135 0.62 -0.54 10.10
N LEU A 136 1.47 -1.52 10.42
CA LEU A 136 2.10 -1.61 11.73
C LEU A 136 2.96 -0.39 12.08
N PRO A 137 3.91 0.06 11.23
CA PRO A 137 4.71 1.25 11.53
C PRO A 137 3.93 2.56 11.37
N THR A 138 2.79 2.56 10.69
CA THR A 138 1.99 3.78 10.44
C THR A 138 0.87 4.00 11.46
N LEU A 139 0.61 3.01 12.31
CA LEU A 139 -0.29 3.15 13.45
C LEU A 139 0.42 3.81 14.63
#